data_177b240e1249cd98bbb5584ee774f5da
#
_entry.id   177b240e1249cd98bbb5584ee774f5da
#
_cell.length_a   1.000
_cell.length_b   1.000
_cell.length_c   1.000
_cell.angle_alpha   90.00
_cell.angle_beta   90.00
_cell.angle_gamma   90.00
#
_symmetry.space_group_name_H-M   'P 1'
#
loop_
_entity.id
_entity.type
_entity.pdbx_description
1 polymer ?
#
loop_
_entity_poly.entity_id
_entity_poly.type
_entity_poly.pdbx_seq_one_letter_code
_entity_poly.pdbx_strand_id
1 'polypeptide(L)'
;MVSFEKQVEGLTQIDITTSSAPTQNELSQHFKNAVRCTINKIVAIKPQEAIKFSSTSELDDSDGLDISGKILGVVRGQSSTTILKAATEIPNQLRYDATDIDSLRYRSSYNPAFYQLNGKLYVLPVPDSDSKGYITQLSYDSIIDATIDNSIENFPDEYLHLIVLYASALTCQSAASNLQNDLPSRPVSPPIPDFDIDETELPILPVYTPPKLNFEYTNITNSNSKEDFDAAEKWTNLLDKKIELYAKQHEQQDKHFQKEMEVFKSDLDLITKNADREMEKLTGEYRSNIYKYQYDIMDYSQALQERFTKYKWFMEQYVSFMNEYNENIMMMMGRKQSSKSEPPKSPKPPKQEREE
;
A
#
# COMPACT_ATOMS: atom_id res chain seq x y z
N MET A 1 -1.41 -0.32 26.45
CA MET A 1 -0.64 -0.25 25.19
C MET A 1 -1.01 1.02 24.47
N VAL A 2 -0.11 1.55 23.65
CA VAL A 2 -0.37 2.73 22.82
C VAL A 2 -1.25 2.31 21.64
N SER A 3 -2.24 3.14 21.21
CA SER A 3 -3.09 2.82 20.07
C SER A 3 -2.27 2.66 18.77
N PHE A 4 -2.82 1.97 17.80
CA PHE A 4 -2.15 1.78 16.51
C PHE A 4 -1.87 3.09 15.79
N GLU A 5 -2.78 4.08 15.90
CA GLU A 5 -2.57 5.43 15.36
C GLU A 5 -1.28 6.04 15.92
N LYS A 6 -1.12 6.04 17.24
CA LYS A 6 0.06 6.62 17.92
C LYS A 6 1.35 5.87 17.59
N GLN A 7 1.28 4.58 17.31
CA GLN A 7 2.45 3.82 16.86
C GLN A 7 2.87 4.25 15.44
N VAL A 8 1.91 4.43 14.52
CA VAL A 8 2.17 4.89 13.15
C VAL A 8 2.66 6.34 13.16
N GLU A 9 2.03 7.24 13.93
CA GLU A 9 2.49 8.63 14.10
C GLU A 9 3.94 8.69 14.59
N GLY A 10 4.28 7.84 15.58
CA GLY A 10 5.64 7.75 16.11
C GLY A 10 6.68 7.31 15.06
N LEU A 11 6.31 6.44 14.13
CA LEU A 11 7.21 5.98 13.07
C LEU A 11 7.31 6.94 11.89
N THR A 12 6.18 7.51 11.49
CA THR A 12 6.07 8.32 10.27
C THR A 12 6.22 9.81 10.52
N GLN A 13 6.11 10.26 11.77
CA GLN A 13 6.08 11.66 12.19
C GLN A 13 4.96 12.47 11.48
N ILE A 14 3.88 11.78 11.11
CA ILE A 14 2.70 12.39 10.51
C ILE A 14 1.62 12.44 11.57
N ASP A 15 1.10 13.62 11.87
CA ASP A 15 -0.10 13.77 12.72
C ASP A 15 -1.33 13.32 11.93
N ILE A 16 -2.02 12.29 12.43
CA ILE A 16 -3.18 11.71 11.77
C ILE A 16 -4.45 12.24 12.43
N THR A 17 -5.26 12.90 11.62
CA THR A 17 -6.51 13.54 12.08
C THR A 17 -7.65 13.15 11.13
N THR A 18 -8.86 13.66 11.40
CA THR A 18 -10.01 13.47 10.50
C THR A 18 -9.85 14.18 9.15
N SER A 19 -8.91 15.13 9.03
CA SER A 19 -8.67 15.95 7.83
C SER A 19 -7.26 15.84 7.26
N SER A 20 -6.39 15.01 7.87
CA SER A 20 -5.04 14.76 7.36
C SER A 20 -5.05 13.78 6.17
N ALA A 21 -3.89 13.55 5.59
CA ALA A 21 -3.69 12.50 4.60
C ALA A 21 -2.55 11.55 5.07
N PRO A 22 -2.88 10.31 5.43
CA PRO A 22 -4.24 9.74 5.44
C PRO A 22 -5.11 10.29 6.58
N THR A 23 -6.42 10.16 6.40
CA THR A 23 -7.40 10.36 7.48
C THR A 23 -7.40 9.17 8.44
N GLN A 24 -7.98 9.33 9.64
CA GLN A 24 -8.14 8.24 10.62
C GLN A 24 -8.88 7.02 10.04
N ASN A 25 -9.92 7.26 9.22
CA ASN A 25 -10.65 6.18 8.54
C ASN A 25 -9.78 5.45 7.50
N GLU A 26 -9.00 6.18 6.73
CA GLU A 26 -8.04 5.59 5.78
C GLU A 26 -6.95 4.82 6.50
N LEU A 27 -6.45 5.31 7.63
CA LEU A 27 -5.52 4.57 8.48
C LEU A 27 -6.11 3.23 8.93
N SER A 28 -7.35 3.24 9.41
CA SER A 28 -8.05 2.00 9.80
C SER A 28 -8.18 1.03 8.62
N GLN A 29 -8.40 1.54 7.39
CA GLN A 29 -8.38 0.72 6.19
C GLN A 29 -6.97 0.20 5.83
N HIS A 30 -5.92 0.99 6.07
CA HIS A 30 -4.54 0.54 5.89
C HIS A 30 -4.21 -0.63 6.82
N PHE A 31 -4.67 -0.60 8.06
CA PHE A 31 -4.53 -1.72 8.99
C PHE A 31 -5.29 -2.97 8.53
N LYS A 32 -6.52 -2.83 8.04
CA LYS A 32 -7.28 -3.94 7.45
C LYS A 32 -6.51 -4.60 6.29
N ASN A 33 -5.92 -3.79 5.44
CA ASN A 33 -5.10 -4.29 4.33
C ASN A 33 -3.81 -4.95 4.83
N ALA A 34 -3.17 -4.36 5.85
CA ALA A 34 -1.97 -4.89 6.48
C ALA A 34 -2.20 -6.28 7.07
N VAL A 35 -3.29 -6.48 7.83
CA VAL A 35 -3.68 -7.77 8.40
C VAL A 35 -3.83 -8.82 7.30
N ARG A 36 -4.62 -8.53 6.28
CA ARG A 36 -4.85 -9.47 5.17
C ARG A 36 -3.55 -9.83 4.43
N CYS A 37 -2.74 -8.83 4.11
CA CYS A 37 -1.45 -9.05 3.45
C CYS A 37 -0.52 -9.90 4.30
N THR A 38 -0.42 -9.62 5.59
CA THR A 38 0.48 -10.31 6.50
C THR A 38 0.05 -11.76 6.69
N ILE A 39 -1.23 -12.03 6.97
CA ILE A 39 -1.75 -13.39 7.10
C ILE A 39 -1.51 -14.19 5.82
N ASN A 40 -1.86 -13.64 4.66
CA ASN A 40 -1.69 -14.33 3.38
C ASN A 40 -0.23 -14.66 3.09
N LYS A 41 0.71 -13.74 3.37
CA LYS A 41 2.14 -13.99 3.20
C LYS A 41 2.65 -15.06 4.17
N ILE A 42 2.27 -15.02 5.44
CA ILE A 42 2.70 -16.00 6.45
C ILE A 42 2.17 -17.39 6.09
N VAL A 43 0.88 -17.49 5.76
CA VAL A 43 0.24 -18.76 5.40
C VAL A 43 0.78 -19.33 4.09
N ALA A 44 1.14 -18.48 3.12
CA ALA A 44 1.78 -18.93 1.89
C ALA A 44 3.18 -19.53 2.15
N ILE A 45 3.93 -18.95 3.08
CA ILE A 45 5.28 -19.43 3.41
C ILE A 45 5.25 -20.62 4.35
N LYS A 46 4.42 -20.59 5.39
CA LYS A 46 4.26 -21.63 6.42
C LYS A 46 2.78 -21.95 6.62
N PRO A 47 2.20 -22.87 5.83
CA PRO A 47 0.78 -23.23 5.94
C PRO A 47 0.36 -23.70 7.33
N GLN A 48 1.28 -24.29 8.11
CA GLN A 48 1.00 -24.74 9.48
C GLN A 48 0.74 -23.58 10.46
N GLU A 49 1.23 -22.38 10.18
CA GLU A 49 0.96 -21.19 11.01
C GLU A 49 -0.48 -20.68 10.83
N ALA A 50 -1.20 -21.16 9.84
CA ALA A 50 -2.58 -20.77 9.57
C ALA A 50 -3.50 -20.92 10.80
N ILE A 51 -3.24 -21.94 11.63
CA ILE A 51 -4.01 -22.18 12.84
C ILE A 51 -3.92 -21.02 13.84
N LYS A 52 -2.83 -20.28 13.87
CA LYS A 52 -2.64 -19.13 14.78
C LYS A 52 -3.55 -17.93 14.42
N PHE A 53 -4.03 -17.89 13.17
CA PHE A 53 -4.89 -16.84 12.63
C PHE A 53 -6.30 -17.35 12.40
N SER A 54 -6.72 -18.41 13.11
CA SER A 54 -8.02 -19.03 12.88
C SER A 54 -8.99 -18.69 14.00
N SER A 55 -10.25 -18.61 13.63
CA SER A 55 -11.38 -18.63 14.54
C SER A 55 -12.17 -19.91 14.36
N THR A 56 -12.79 -20.38 15.44
CA THR A 56 -13.68 -21.54 15.41
C THR A 56 -15.09 -21.09 15.75
N SER A 57 -16.02 -21.36 14.84
CA SER A 57 -17.44 -21.05 15.00
C SER A 57 -18.25 -22.32 15.16
N GLU A 58 -19.30 -22.26 15.96
CA GLU A 58 -20.26 -23.35 16.16
C GLU A 58 -21.35 -23.28 15.09
N LEU A 59 -21.83 -24.48 14.70
CA LEU A 59 -22.99 -24.68 13.86
C LEU A 59 -23.88 -25.72 14.54
N ASP A 60 -25.11 -25.34 14.88
CA ASP A 60 -26.08 -26.16 15.58
C ASP A 60 -27.43 -26.26 14.84
N ASP A 61 -27.45 -25.84 13.58
CA ASP A 61 -28.64 -25.79 12.76
C ASP A 61 -28.38 -26.21 11.29
N SER A 62 -29.42 -26.08 10.47
CA SER A 62 -29.39 -26.37 9.03
C SER A 62 -29.03 -25.16 8.17
N ASP A 63 -28.89 -23.97 8.74
CA ASP A 63 -28.81 -22.71 7.98
C ASP A 63 -27.41 -22.49 7.37
N GLY A 64 -26.45 -23.27 7.83
CA GLY A 64 -25.06 -23.21 7.40
C GLY A 64 -24.33 -21.97 7.94
N LEU A 65 -23.02 -22.03 8.00
CA LEU A 65 -22.17 -20.96 8.49
C LEU A 65 -21.54 -20.19 7.34
N ASP A 66 -21.55 -18.87 7.42
CA ASP A 66 -20.90 -18.00 6.44
C ASP A 66 -19.38 -18.23 6.42
N ILE A 67 -18.82 -18.36 5.21
CA ILE A 67 -17.39 -18.57 5.00
C ILE A 67 -16.73 -17.20 4.86
N SER A 68 -15.94 -16.82 5.86
CA SER A 68 -15.18 -15.56 5.86
C SER A 68 -13.74 -15.72 5.38
N GLY A 69 -13.21 -16.94 5.45
CA GLY A 69 -11.82 -17.23 5.09
C GLY A 69 -11.61 -18.69 4.64
N LYS A 70 -10.35 -19.07 4.48
CA LYS A 70 -10.00 -20.44 4.11
C LYS A 70 -10.38 -21.40 5.24
N ILE A 71 -11.12 -22.47 4.92
CA ILE A 71 -11.46 -23.51 5.87
C ILE A 71 -10.20 -24.32 6.19
N LEU A 72 -9.88 -24.43 7.46
CA LEU A 72 -8.74 -25.20 7.97
C LEU A 72 -9.16 -26.56 8.50
N GLY A 73 -10.36 -26.66 9.05
CA GLY A 73 -10.91 -27.91 9.55
C GLY A 73 -12.38 -27.81 9.88
N VAL A 74 -13.08 -28.89 9.73
CA VAL A 74 -14.48 -29.05 10.12
C VAL A 74 -14.60 -30.31 10.95
N VAL A 75 -15.20 -30.18 12.12
CA VAL A 75 -15.45 -31.33 13.00
C VAL A 75 -16.92 -31.33 13.41
N ARG A 76 -17.47 -32.48 13.67
CA ARG A 76 -18.83 -32.67 14.16
C ARG A 76 -18.82 -33.45 15.45
N GLY A 77 -19.60 -33.01 16.43
CA GLY A 77 -19.88 -33.75 17.66
C GLY A 77 -20.71 -34.99 17.37
N GLN A 78 -20.43 -36.01 18.11
CA GLN A 78 -21.27 -37.19 18.16
C GLN A 78 -22.29 -36.99 19.28
N SER A 79 -23.57 -37.30 19.05
CA SER A 79 -24.67 -37.08 20.00
C SER A 79 -24.26 -37.37 21.45
N SER A 80 -24.51 -36.40 22.34
CA SER A 80 -24.30 -36.48 23.79
C SER A 80 -22.88 -36.84 24.28
N THR A 81 -21.87 -36.84 23.38
CA THR A 81 -20.48 -37.16 23.74
C THR A 81 -19.55 -35.99 23.40
N THR A 82 -18.45 -35.86 24.14
CA THR A 82 -17.35 -34.91 23.83
C THR A 82 -16.48 -35.37 22.66
N ILE A 83 -16.89 -36.45 21.96
CA ILE A 83 -16.12 -37.02 20.86
C ILE A 83 -16.42 -36.22 19.59
N LEU A 84 -15.38 -35.52 19.07
CA LEU A 84 -15.43 -34.82 17.80
C LEU A 84 -14.89 -35.72 16.68
N LYS A 85 -15.59 -35.74 15.55
CA LYS A 85 -15.17 -36.43 14.33
C LYS A 85 -14.87 -35.44 13.23
N ALA A 86 -13.71 -35.59 12.59
CA ALA A 86 -13.35 -34.79 11.43
C ALA A 86 -14.31 -35.04 10.27
N ALA A 87 -14.86 -33.97 9.70
CA ALA A 87 -15.73 -34.06 8.54
C ALA A 87 -14.89 -34.02 7.24
N THR A 88 -15.32 -34.82 6.26
CA THR A 88 -14.67 -34.88 4.94
C THR A 88 -15.40 -33.98 3.97
N GLU A 89 -14.67 -33.21 3.20
CA GLU A 89 -15.26 -32.36 2.14
C GLU A 89 -15.86 -33.23 1.04
N ILE A 90 -17.08 -32.91 0.62
CA ILE A 90 -17.76 -33.56 -0.50
C ILE A 90 -18.20 -32.51 -1.51
N PRO A 91 -18.19 -32.83 -2.82
CA PRO A 91 -18.80 -32.00 -3.84
C PRO A 91 -20.27 -31.74 -3.55
N ASN A 92 -20.74 -30.50 -3.78
CA ASN A 92 -22.12 -30.10 -3.53
C ASN A 92 -23.15 -31.02 -4.27
N GLN A 93 -22.79 -31.53 -5.45
CA GLN A 93 -23.66 -32.46 -6.19
C GLN A 93 -23.98 -33.74 -5.42
N LEU A 94 -23.08 -34.19 -4.53
CA LEU A 94 -23.24 -35.44 -3.75
C LEU A 94 -23.98 -35.21 -2.43
N ARG A 95 -24.46 -34.00 -2.14
CA ARG A 95 -25.14 -33.69 -0.88
C ARG A 95 -26.40 -34.55 -0.65
N TYR A 96 -27.14 -34.82 -1.71
CA TYR A 96 -28.37 -35.65 -1.62
C TYR A 96 -28.02 -37.11 -1.36
N ASP A 97 -27.06 -37.68 -2.06
CA ASP A 97 -26.57 -39.03 -1.82
C ASP A 97 -26.01 -39.20 -0.38
N ALA A 98 -25.42 -38.13 0.15
CA ALA A 98 -24.85 -38.14 1.49
C ALA A 98 -25.90 -38.13 2.61
N THR A 99 -27.12 -37.74 2.33
CA THR A 99 -28.27 -37.73 3.25
C THR A 99 -29.19 -38.97 3.10
N ASP A 100 -29.09 -39.66 1.98
CA ASP A 100 -29.87 -40.85 1.70
C ASP A 100 -29.27 -42.08 2.41
N ILE A 101 -30.03 -42.71 3.33
CA ILE A 101 -29.57 -43.83 4.14
C ILE A 101 -29.31 -45.09 3.29
N ASP A 102 -29.96 -45.24 2.15
CA ASP A 102 -29.79 -46.35 1.22
C ASP A 102 -28.64 -46.13 0.25
N SER A 103 -28.02 -44.95 0.25
CA SER A 103 -26.88 -44.64 -0.60
C SER A 103 -25.56 -45.16 -0.03
N LEU A 104 -24.72 -45.73 -0.88
CA LEU A 104 -23.33 -46.08 -0.52
C LEU A 104 -22.49 -44.87 -0.08
N ARG A 105 -22.97 -43.66 -0.33
CA ARG A 105 -22.33 -42.41 0.04
C ARG A 105 -22.92 -41.75 1.28
N TYR A 106 -23.83 -42.45 1.96
CA TYR A 106 -24.45 -41.98 3.19
C TYR A 106 -23.42 -41.53 4.22
N ARG A 107 -23.69 -40.42 4.86
CA ARG A 107 -22.83 -39.85 5.92
C ARG A 107 -23.52 -39.92 7.27
N SER A 108 -22.83 -40.49 8.20
CA SER A 108 -23.32 -40.66 9.59
C SER A 108 -22.54 -39.76 10.54
N SER A 109 -22.98 -39.69 11.80
CA SER A 109 -22.24 -38.98 12.86
C SER A 109 -20.82 -39.54 13.12
N TYR A 110 -20.54 -40.76 12.71
CA TYR A 110 -19.21 -41.41 12.80
C TYR A 110 -18.29 -41.06 11.63
N ASN A 111 -18.86 -40.70 10.49
CA ASN A 111 -18.15 -40.31 9.28
C ASN A 111 -18.82 -39.05 8.66
N PRO A 112 -18.76 -37.91 9.33
CA PRO A 112 -19.42 -36.70 8.88
C PRO A 112 -18.77 -36.13 7.61
N ALA A 113 -19.55 -35.37 6.88
CA ALA A 113 -19.06 -34.63 5.72
C ALA A 113 -19.47 -33.15 5.79
N PHE A 114 -18.84 -32.33 4.97
CA PHE A 114 -19.27 -30.97 4.76
C PHE A 114 -19.21 -30.62 3.26
N TYR A 115 -20.00 -29.64 2.88
CA TYR A 115 -20.00 -29.08 1.54
C TYR A 115 -20.19 -27.57 1.59
N GLN A 116 -19.82 -26.89 0.51
CA GLN A 116 -19.95 -25.44 0.37
C GLN A 116 -21.03 -25.13 -0.65
N LEU A 117 -21.91 -24.20 -0.32
CA LEU A 117 -22.96 -23.73 -1.20
C LEU A 117 -23.30 -22.26 -0.90
N ASN A 118 -23.35 -21.42 -1.94
CA ASN A 118 -23.71 -19.99 -1.84
C ASN A 118 -22.94 -19.21 -0.77
N GLY A 119 -21.62 -19.48 -0.62
CA GLY A 119 -20.79 -18.81 0.37
C GLY A 119 -20.95 -19.31 1.81
N LYS A 120 -21.78 -20.33 2.02
CA LYS A 120 -21.96 -21.00 3.32
C LYS A 120 -21.42 -22.41 3.32
N LEU A 121 -21.04 -22.86 4.50
CA LEU A 121 -20.62 -24.22 4.78
C LEU A 121 -21.72 -24.96 5.53
N TYR A 122 -22.01 -26.16 5.07
CA TYR A 122 -23.01 -27.06 5.63
C TYR A 122 -22.34 -28.37 6.09
N VAL A 123 -22.75 -28.87 7.23
CA VAL A 123 -22.22 -30.12 7.79
C VAL A 123 -23.31 -31.23 7.73
N LEU A 124 -22.90 -32.42 7.39
CA LEU A 124 -23.78 -33.61 7.31
C LEU A 124 -23.27 -34.73 8.23
N PRO A 125 -24.17 -35.40 8.94
CA PRO A 125 -25.59 -35.10 9.17
C PRO A 125 -25.74 -33.68 9.77
N VAL A 126 -26.89 -33.05 9.54
CA VAL A 126 -27.18 -31.71 10.06
C VAL A 126 -26.89 -31.66 11.56
N PRO A 127 -26.09 -30.71 12.03
CA PRO A 127 -25.86 -30.49 13.46
C PRO A 127 -27.14 -30.09 14.19
N ASP A 128 -27.19 -30.36 15.48
CA ASP A 128 -28.24 -29.92 16.40
C ASP A 128 -27.61 -29.48 17.74
N SER A 129 -28.44 -29.09 18.70
CA SER A 129 -27.97 -28.64 20.02
C SER A 129 -27.13 -29.65 20.77
N ASP A 130 -27.35 -30.95 20.52
CA ASP A 130 -26.68 -32.06 21.21
C ASP A 130 -25.43 -32.55 20.47
N SER A 131 -25.35 -32.27 19.16
CA SER A 131 -24.25 -32.71 18.30
C SER A 131 -23.80 -31.59 17.33
N LYS A 132 -23.19 -30.57 17.90
CA LYS A 132 -22.76 -29.38 17.20
C LYS A 132 -21.66 -29.65 16.17
N GLY A 133 -21.67 -28.86 15.11
CA GLY A 133 -20.55 -28.72 14.20
C GLY A 133 -19.61 -27.60 14.67
N TYR A 134 -18.31 -27.78 14.45
CA TYR A 134 -17.31 -26.72 14.69
C TYR A 134 -16.51 -26.54 13.41
N ILE A 135 -16.45 -25.29 12.97
CA ILE A 135 -15.78 -24.92 11.74
C ILE A 135 -14.63 -23.97 12.10
N THR A 136 -13.42 -24.43 11.82
CA THR A 136 -12.20 -23.62 11.98
C THR A 136 -11.82 -23.04 10.63
N GLN A 137 -11.80 -21.72 10.54
CA GLN A 137 -11.46 -20.99 9.31
C GLN A 137 -10.45 -19.87 9.61
N LEU A 138 -9.69 -19.48 8.60
CA LEU A 138 -8.82 -18.32 8.71
C LEU A 138 -9.69 -17.09 9.02
N SER A 139 -9.33 -16.39 10.09
CA SER A 139 -9.94 -15.11 10.43
C SER A 139 -9.09 -13.99 9.86
N TYR A 140 -9.74 -13.08 9.15
CA TYR A 140 -9.16 -11.81 8.72
C TYR A 140 -9.67 -10.67 9.60
N ASP A 141 -9.88 -10.95 10.88
CA ASP A 141 -10.24 -9.95 11.86
C ASP A 141 -9.21 -8.82 11.83
N SER A 142 -9.71 -7.63 12.00
CA SER A 142 -8.88 -6.44 11.96
C SER A 142 -9.38 -5.44 12.99
N ILE A 143 -8.59 -4.43 13.22
CA ILE A 143 -9.00 -3.32 14.06
C ILE A 143 -10.29 -2.68 13.52
N ILE A 144 -11.16 -2.26 14.41
CA ILE A 144 -12.36 -1.47 14.09
C ILE A 144 -11.96 -0.01 13.89
N ASP A 145 -11.19 0.51 14.84
CA ASP A 145 -10.75 1.91 14.86
C ASP A 145 -9.27 2.00 15.32
N ALA A 146 -8.39 2.45 14.44
CA ALA A 146 -6.95 2.58 14.73
C ALA A 146 -6.65 3.60 15.83
N THR A 147 -7.57 4.53 16.13
CA THR A 147 -7.41 5.57 17.15
C THR A 147 -7.49 5.00 18.57
N ILE A 148 -8.26 3.92 18.74
CA ILE A 148 -8.57 3.31 20.02
C ILE A 148 -7.90 1.95 20.18
N ASP A 149 -7.93 1.13 19.11
CA ASP A 149 -7.49 -0.25 19.17
C ASP A 149 -5.96 -0.34 19.27
N ASN A 150 -5.50 -1.31 20.05
CA ASN A 150 -4.09 -1.62 20.25
C ASN A 150 -3.77 -3.13 20.15
N SER A 151 -4.77 -3.94 19.85
CA SER A 151 -4.68 -5.39 19.65
C SER A 151 -5.66 -5.82 18.57
N ILE A 152 -5.47 -7.00 18.03
CA ILE A 152 -6.32 -7.58 16.99
C ILE A 152 -6.73 -8.97 17.45
N GLU A 153 -8.00 -9.25 17.40
CA GLU A 153 -8.55 -10.57 17.78
C GLU A 153 -8.02 -11.65 16.82
N ASN A 154 -7.76 -12.82 17.35
CA ASN A 154 -7.22 -13.98 16.61
C ASN A 154 -5.93 -13.68 15.83
N PHE A 155 -5.13 -12.70 16.30
CA PHE A 155 -3.87 -12.33 15.68
C PHE A 155 -2.74 -12.33 16.71
N PRO A 156 -1.67 -13.14 16.54
CA PRO A 156 -0.59 -13.24 17.51
C PRO A 156 0.20 -11.92 17.66
N ASP A 157 0.48 -11.55 18.90
CA ASP A 157 1.21 -10.32 19.24
C ASP A 157 2.60 -10.25 18.58
N GLU A 158 3.22 -11.41 18.33
CA GLU A 158 4.53 -11.50 17.68
C GLU A 158 4.56 -10.90 16.26
N TYR A 159 3.42 -10.77 15.61
CA TYR A 159 3.29 -10.22 14.25
C TYR A 159 2.72 -8.80 14.21
N LEU A 160 2.31 -8.21 15.35
CA LEU A 160 1.68 -6.88 15.37
C LEU A 160 2.58 -5.80 14.79
N HIS A 161 3.90 -5.87 15.07
CA HIS A 161 4.85 -4.91 14.54
C HIS A 161 4.91 -4.91 12.99
N LEU A 162 4.68 -6.05 12.35
CA LEU A 162 4.63 -6.15 10.88
C LEU A 162 3.45 -5.38 10.31
N ILE A 163 2.30 -5.43 11.00
CA ILE A 163 1.12 -4.69 10.59
C ILE A 163 1.36 -3.20 10.72
N VAL A 164 2.00 -2.77 11.81
CA VAL A 164 2.34 -1.36 12.02
C VAL A 164 3.31 -0.87 10.95
N LEU A 165 4.34 -1.64 10.60
CA LEU A 165 5.28 -1.30 9.52
C LEU A 165 4.57 -1.16 8.17
N TYR A 166 3.71 -2.13 7.82
CA TYR A 166 2.98 -2.08 6.57
C TYR A 166 1.99 -0.90 6.51
N ALA A 167 1.25 -0.66 7.60
CA ALA A 167 0.36 0.49 7.71
C ALA A 167 1.13 1.82 7.63
N SER A 168 2.31 1.92 8.26
CA SER A 168 3.19 3.09 8.18
C SER A 168 3.68 3.34 6.75
N ALA A 169 4.02 2.29 6.02
CA ALA A 169 4.35 2.41 4.60
C ALA A 169 3.18 2.99 3.80
N LEU A 170 1.97 2.44 3.93
CA LEU A 170 0.79 2.95 3.23
C LEU A 170 0.45 4.40 3.64
N THR A 171 0.66 4.75 4.91
CA THR A 171 0.52 6.12 5.41
C THR A 171 1.46 7.08 4.70
N CYS A 172 2.73 6.74 4.56
CA CYS A 172 3.69 7.54 3.79
C CYS A 172 3.28 7.67 2.32
N GLN A 173 2.77 6.60 1.71
CA GLN A 173 2.26 6.64 0.33
C GLN A 173 1.06 7.59 0.19
N SER A 174 0.11 7.55 1.12
CA SER A 174 -1.05 8.45 1.13
C SER A 174 -0.62 9.91 1.30
N ALA A 175 0.31 10.19 2.22
CA ALA A 175 0.87 11.53 2.42
C ALA A 175 1.59 12.05 1.16
N ALA A 176 2.38 11.20 0.50
CA ALA A 176 3.02 11.54 -0.77
C ALA A 176 1.98 11.86 -1.86
N SER A 177 0.93 11.05 -1.98
CA SER A 177 -0.13 11.26 -2.96
C SER A 177 -0.89 12.57 -2.73
N ASN A 178 -1.11 12.94 -1.46
CA ASN A 178 -1.77 14.21 -1.12
C ASN A 178 -0.94 15.43 -1.55
N LEU A 179 0.39 15.36 -1.41
CA LEU A 179 1.27 16.44 -1.87
C LEU A 179 1.17 16.70 -3.38
N GLN A 180 0.77 15.71 -4.18
CA GLN A 180 0.53 15.87 -5.61
C GLN A 180 -0.75 16.66 -5.90
N ASN A 181 -1.77 16.50 -5.06
CA ASN A 181 -3.07 17.17 -5.24
C ASN A 181 -3.08 18.62 -4.75
N ASP A 182 -2.15 18.98 -3.85
CA ASP A 182 -2.06 20.30 -3.23
C ASP A 182 -0.89 21.10 -3.80
N LEU A 183 -0.83 21.24 -5.13
CA LEU A 183 0.20 22.06 -5.78
C LEU A 183 -0.07 23.56 -5.57
N PRO A 184 0.98 24.39 -5.38
CA PRO A 184 0.80 25.83 -5.26
C PRO A 184 0.17 26.43 -6.52
N SER A 185 -0.64 27.44 -6.34
CA SER A 185 -1.25 28.15 -7.46
C SER A 185 -0.17 28.81 -8.33
N ARG A 186 -0.32 28.64 -9.64
CA ARG A 186 0.60 29.21 -10.61
C ARG A 186 0.51 30.74 -10.60
N PRO A 187 1.64 31.47 -10.55
CA PRO A 187 1.62 32.91 -10.72
C PRO A 187 1.01 33.32 -12.06
N VAL A 188 0.19 34.37 -12.02
CA VAL A 188 -0.41 34.94 -13.22
C VAL A 188 0.52 35.95 -13.80
N SER A 189 0.83 35.85 -15.10
CA SER A 189 1.66 36.84 -15.79
C SER A 189 0.99 38.22 -15.74
N PRO A 190 1.74 39.31 -15.50
CA PRO A 190 1.19 40.64 -15.59
C PRO A 190 0.66 40.90 -17.01
N PRO A 191 -0.43 41.64 -17.16
CA PRO A 191 -0.95 42.00 -18.47
C PRO A 191 0.13 42.80 -19.21
N ILE A 192 0.32 42.47 -20.47
CA ILE A 192 1.22 43.21 -21.34
C ILE A 192 0.61 44.62 -21.52
N PRO A 193 1.36 45.72 -21.27
CA PRO A 193 0.87 47.05 -21.63
C PRO A 193 0.60 47.09 -23.13
N ASP A 194 -0.43 47.80 -23.50
CA ASP A 194 -0.84 47.97 -24.91
C ASP A 194 0.22 48.82 -25.64
N PHE A 195 1.27 48.15 -26.09
CA PHE A 195 2.36 48.75 -26.87
C PHE A 195 2.41 48.07 -28.23
N ASP A 196 2.72 48.88 -29.23
CA ASP A 196 3.03 48.47 -30.60
C ASP A 196 4.41 47.75 -30.66
N ILE A 197 4.58 46.74 -29.84
CA ILE A 197 5.80 45.92 -29.76
C ILE A 197 5.46 44.55 -30.32
N ASP A 198 6.28 44.11 -31.28
CA ASP A 198 6.21 42.76 -31.83
C ASP A 198 5.92 41.70 -30.76
N GLU A 199 4.91 40.84 -31.01
CA GLU A 199 4.32 39.81 -30.18
C GLU A 199 5.37 38.89 -29.55
N THR A 200 6.07 39.31 -28.54
CA THR A 200 6.86 38.44 -27.66
C THR A 200 5.91 37.81 -26.64
N GLU A 201 5.41 36.64 -26.94
CA GLU A 201 4.65 35.85 -25.98
C GLU A 201 5.48 35.64 -24.69
N LEU A 202 4.90 35.99 -23.55
CA LEU A 202 5.53 35.69 -22.28
C LEU A 202 5.74 34.18 -22.16
N PRO A 203 6.91 33.71 -21.68
CA PRO A 203 7.20 32.33 -21.60
C PRO A 203 6.18 31.60 -20.68
N ILE A 204 5.74 30.45 -21.11
CA ILE A 204 4.80 29.63 -20.36
C ILE A 204 5.54 28.97 -19.19
N LEU A 205 5.02 29.16 -17.98
CA LEU A 205 5.60 28.54 -16.79
C LEU A 205 5.55 27.01 -16.89
N PRO A 206 6.68 26.32 -16.74
CA PRO A 206 6.69 24.86 -16.74
C PRO A 206 5.78 24.26 -15.67
N VAL A 207 5.06 23.21 -16.00
CA VAL A 207 4.19 22.48 -15.09
C VAL A 207 4.85 21.17 -14.72
N TYR A 208 5.18 21.01 -13.43
CA TYR A 208 5.70 19.73 -12.94
C TYR A 208 4.62 18.68 -12.91
N THR A 209 4.85 17.55 -13.59
CA THR A 209 3.97 16.39 -13.57
C THR A 209 4.72 15.21 -12.98
N PRO A 210 4.51 14.91 -11.70
CA PRO A 210 5.20 13.77 -11.08
C PRO A 210 4.75 12.45 -11.69
N PRO A 211 5.64 11.44 -11.79
CA PRO A 211 5.28 10.13 -12.27
C PRO A 211 4.29 9.46 -11.31
N LYS A 212 3.33 8.71 -11.85
CA LYS A 212 2.36 7.98 -11.05
C LYS A 212 2.90 6.59 -10.74
N LEU A 213 2.94 6.26 -9.46
CA LEU A 213 3.27 4.91 -9.01
C LEU A 213 2.01 4.04 -9.06
N ASN A 214 1.84 3.28 -10.14
CA ASN A 214 0.74 2.32 -10.26
C ASN A 214 1.17 0.96 -9.73
N PHE A 215 0.66 0.59 -8.57
CA PHE A 215 0.71 -0.78 -8.06
C PHE A 215 -0.60 -1.49 -8.41
N GLU A 216 -0.61 -2.31 -9.44
CA GLU A 216 -1.71 -3.24 -9.68
C GLU A 216 -1.53 -4.47 -8.76
N TYR A 217 -2.30 -4.50 -7.66
CA TYR A 217 -2.30 -5.61 -6.69
C TYR A 217 -3.12 -6.83 -7.15
N THR A 218 -3.64 -6.84 -8.37
CA THR A 218 -4.76 -7.71 -8.78
C THR A 218 -4.44 -9.19 -8.95
N ASN A 219 -3.21 -9.67 -8.79
CA ASN A 219 -2.87 -11.05 -9.17
C ASN A 219 -2.28 -11.95 -8.06
N ILE A 220 -2.46 -11.64 -6.77
CA ILE A 220 -1.89 -12.48 -5.70
C ILE A 220 -2.90 -13.52 -5.14
N THR A 221 -4.15 -13.50 -5.56
CA THR A 221 -5.21 -14.28 -4.89
C THR A 221 -5.42 -15.70 -5.39
N ASN A 222 -4.71 -16.20 -6.40
CA ASN A 222 -5.08 -17.46 -7.05
C ASN A 222 -3.98 -18.52 -7.23
N SER A 223 -2.91 -18.54 -6.47
CA SER A 223 -1.93 -19.62 -6.58
C SER A 223 -1.83 -20.48 -5.31
N ASN A 224 -2.28 -21.70 -5.42
CA ASN A 224 -2.32 -22.75 -4.39
C ASN A 224 -1.35 -23.88 -4.73
N SER A 225 -0.04 -23.64 -4.82
CA SER A 225 0.90 -24.75 -4.95
C SER A 225 2.35 -24.40 -4.54
N LYS A 226 3.14 -25.43 -4.30
CA LYS A 226 4.55 -25.40 -3.87
C LYS A 226 5.52 -24.65 -4.79
N GLU A 227 5.07 -24.22 -5.94
CA GLU A 227 5.82 -23.37 -6.90
C GLU A 227 5.88 -21.89 -6.49
N ASP A 228 5.21 -21.52 -5.39
CA ASP A 228 5.01 -20.12 -4.98
C ASP A 228 6.24 -19.46 -4.33
N PHE A 229 7.26 -20.22 -3.97
CA PHE A 229 8.49 -19.64 -3.40
C PHE A 229 9.32 -18.90 -4.46
N ASP A 230 9.45 -19.49 -5.64
CA ASP A 230 10.12 -18.83 -6.77
C ASP A 230 9.29 -17.62 -7.28
N ALA A 231 7.96 -17.70 -7.13
CA ALA A 231 7.07 -16.61 -7.43
C ALA A 231 7.26 -15.42 -6.46
N ALA A 232 7.34 -15.67 -5.15
CA ALA A 232 7.56 -14.61 -4.15
C ALA A 232 8.91 -13.91 -4.33
N GLU A 233 9.98 -14.66 -4.63
CA GLU A 233 11.29 -14.09 -4.93
C GLU A 233 11.29 -13.29 -6.24
N LYS A 234 10.63 -13.82 -7.28
CA LYS A 234 10.44 -13.09 -8.54
C LYS A 234 9.62 -11.81 -8.35
N TRP A 235 8.61 -11.83 -7.46
CA TRP A 235 7.81 -10.65 -7.15
C TRP A 235 8.59 -9.60 -6.36
N THR A 236 9.42 -10.01 -5.40
CA THR A 236 10.29 -9.09 -4.67
C THR A 236 11.29 -8.43 -5.62
N ASN A 237 11.93 -9.22 -6.48
CA ASN A 237 12.84 -8.72 -7.50
C ASN A 237 12.14 -7.82 -8.54
N LEU A 238 10.87 -8.11 -8.86
CA LEU A 238 10.07 -7.27 -9.77
C LEU A 238 9.68 -5.94 -9.10
N LEU A 239 9.36 -5.98 -7.81
CA LEU A 239 9.05 -4.80 -7.03
C LEU A 239 10.25 -3.87 -6.91
N ASP A 240 11.42 -4.43 -6.58
CA ASP A 240 12.68 -3.70 -6.49
C ASP A 240 13.04 -3.03 -7.83
N LYS A 241 12.88 -3.77 -8.95
CA LYS A 241 13.07 -3.22 -10.29
C LYS A 241 12.07 -2.12 -10.63
N LYS A 242 10.81 -2.26 -10.22
CA LYS A 242 9.79 -1.21 -10.42
C LYS A 242 10.09 0.04 -9.61
N ILE A 243 10.53 -0.12 -8.36
CA ILE A 243 10.95 0.98 -7.49
C ILE A 243 12.18 1.69 -8.08
N GLU A 244 13.18 0.91 -8.54
CA GLU A 244 14.37 1.47 -9.19
C GLU A 244 14.01 2.21 -10.49
N LEU A 245 13.13 1.62 -11.30
CA LEU A 245 12.65 2.26 -12.53
C LEU A 245 11.90 3.56 -12.23
N TYR A 246 11.04 3.54 -11.21
CA TYR A 246 10.31 4.72 -10.77
C TYR A 246 11.26 5.82 -10.27
N ALA A 247 12.25 5.46 -9.46
CA ALA A 247 13.26 6.40 -8.98
C ALA A 247 14.03 7.03 -10.15
N LYS A 248 14.39 6.23 -11.16
CA LYS A 248 15.03 6.75 -12.40
C LYS A 248 14.11 7.65 -13.21
N GLN A 249 12.84 7.28 -13.36
CA GLN A 249 11.85 8.13 -14.06
C GLN A 249 11.64 9.45 -13.32
N HIS A 250 11.59 9.40 -11.99
CA HIS A 250 11.46 10.57 -11.15
C HIS A 250 12.68 11.49 -11.30
N GLU A 251 13.89 10.94 -11.23
CA GLU A 251 15.13 11.70 -11.43
C GLU A 251 15.20 12.33 -12.84
N GLN A 252 14.74 11.61 -13.86
CA GLN A 252 14.70 12.15 -15.22
C GLN A 252 13.69 13.29 -15.35
N GLN A 253 12.50 13.15 -14.77
CA GLN A 253 11.48 14.21 -14.79
C GLN A 253 11.90 15.43 -13.99
N ASP A 254 12.57 15.22 -12.87
CA ASP A 254 13.14 16.31 -12.07
C ASP A 254 14.19 17.10 -12.86
N LYS A 255 15.14 16.38 -13.49
CA LYS A 255 16.15 17.00 -14.37
C LYS A 255 15.52 17.73 -15.55
N HIS A 256 14.43 17.18 -16.10
CA HIS A 256 13.70 17.82 -17.20
C HIS A 256 13.02 19.10 -16.71
N PHE A 257 12.29 19.03 -15.60
CA PHE A 257 11.65 20.18 -14.99
C PHE A 257 12.65 21.29 -14.58
N GLN A 258 13.79 20.88 -14.00
CA GLN A 258 14.85 21.84 -13.65
C GLN A 258 15.41 22.55 -14.90
N LYS A 259 15.63 21.81 -16.01
CA LYS A 259 16.06 22.41 -17.27
C LYS A 259 15.00 23.35 -17.85
N GLU A 260 13.74 22.97 -17.82
CA GLU A 260 12.63 23.82 -18.28
C GLU A 260 12.55 25.10 -17.43
N MET A 261 12.75 24.99 -16.10
CA MET A 261 12.82 26.13 -15.21
C MET A 261 14.02 27.02 -15.45
N GLU A 262 15.18 26.45 -15.80
CA GLU A 262 16.36 27.23 -16.20
C GLU A 262 16.13 28.00 -17.50
N VAL A 263 15.55 27.35 -18.52
CA VAL A 263 15.17 28.00 -19.78
C VAL A 263 14.16 29.11 -19.52
N PHE A 264 13.09 28.81 -18.75
CA PHE A 264 12.09 29.81 -18.39
C PHE A 264 12.68 31.03 -17.68
N LYS A 265 13.62 30.82 -16.75
CA LYS A 265 14.34 31.91 -16.08
C LYS A 265 15.18 32.74 -17.08
N SER A 266 15.87 32.03 -17.99
CA SER A 266 16.68 32.67 -19.02
C SER A 266 15.83 33.54 -19.97
N ASP A 267 14.67 32.99 -20.40
CA ASP A 267 13.74 33.71 -21.28
C ASP A 267 13.12 34.91 -20.55
N LEU A 268 12.79 34.75 -19.26
CA LEU A 268 12.29 35.84 -18.44
C LEU A 268 13.33 36.97 -18.25
N ASP A 269 14.60 36.60 -18.05
CA ASP A 269 15.72 37.56 -17.97
C ASP A 269 15.91 38.30 -19.31
N LEU A 270 15.73 37.61 -20.43
CA LEU A 270 15.80 38.19 -21.75
C LEU A 270 14.67 39.22 -21.98
N ILE A 271 13.43 38.84 -21.60
CA ILE A 271 12.27 39.75 -21.66
C ILE A 271 12.47 40.95 -20.75
N THR A 272 13.00 40.71 -19.54
CA THR A 272 13.32 41.83 -18.61
C THR A 272 14.34 42.78 -19.20
N LYS A 273 15.42 42.27 -19.82
CA LYS A 273 16.45 43.11 -20.49
C LYS A 273 15.89 43.85 -21.71
N ASN A 274 14.99 43.23 -22.45
CA ASN A 274 14.32 43.89 -23.57
C ASN A 274 13.33 44.95 -23.07
N ALA A 275 12.55 44.62 -22.00
CA ALA A 275 11.70 45.58 -21.33
C ALA A 275 12.50 46.75 -20.73
N ASP A 276 13.71 46.50 -20.17
CA ASP A 276 14.60 47.56 -19.69
C ASP A 276 15.03 48.52 -20.79
N ARG A 277 15.25 48.05 -22.04
CA ARG A 277 15.58 48.93 -23.20
C ARG A 277 14.42 49.78 -23.67
N GLU A 278 13.22 49.27 -23.60
CA GLU A 278 12.03 49.98 -24.05
C GLU A 278 11.42 50.85 -22.93
N MET A 279 11.69 50.46 -21.70
CA MET A 279 11.20 51.16 -20.51
C MET A 279 11.93 52.44 -20.16
N GLU A 280 13.05 52.77 -20.79
CA GLU A 280 13.49 54.16 -20.80
C GLU A 280 12.37 55.09 -21.33
N LYS A 281 11.37 54.55 -22.00
CA LYS A 281 10.21 55.26 -22.56
C LYS A 281 8.90 55.05 -21.78
N LEU A 282 8.83 54.17 -20.81
CA LEU A 282 7.55 53.71 -20.23
C LEU A 282 7.54 53.68 -18.70
N THR A 283 6.39 54.04 -18.15
CA THR A 283 6.11 54.28 -16.74
C THR A 283 6.57 53.19 -15.78
N GLY A 284 7.07 53.55 -14.57
CA GLY A 284 7.66 52.65 -13.56
C GLY A 284 6.75 51.57 -13.01
N GLU A 285 5.46 51.60 -13.32
CA GLU A 285 4.49 50.58 -12.85
C GLU A 285 4.68 49.20 -13.51
N TYR A 286 4.94 49.17 -14.83
CA TYR A 286 5.13 47.90 -15.52
C TYR A 286 6.43 47.23 -15.08
N ARG A 287 7.47 47.98 -14.85
CA ARG A 287 8.73 47.47 -14.29
C ARG A 287 8.53 46.87 -12.92
N SER A 288 7.74 47.51 -12.07
CA SER A 288 7.39 47.01 -10.75
C SER A 288 6.60 45.69 -10.84
N ASN A 289 5.67 45.60 -11.78
CA ASN A 289 4.84 44.38 -11.97
C ASN A 289 5.67 43.19 -12.49
N ILE A 290 6.64 43.44 -13.39
CA ILE A 290 7.56 42.37 -13.85
C ILE A 290 8.47 41.91 -12.72
N TYR A 291 9.04 42.83 -11.92
CA TYR A 291 9.83 42.40 -10.77
C TYR A 291 8.99 41.61 -9.76
N LYS A 292 7.77 42.07 -9.49
CA LYS A 292 6.86 41.30 -8.62
C LYS A 292 6.61 39.91 -9.18
N TYR A 293 6.33 39.80 -10.47
CA TYR A 293 6.13 38.52 -11.13
C TYR A 293 7.37 37.61 -11.07
N GLN A 294 8.58 38.18 -11.18
CA GLN A 294 9.81 37.42 -10.97
C GLN A 294 9.93 36.87 -9.55
N TYR A 295 9.58 37.69 -8.55
CA TYR A 295 9.54 37.21 -7.15
C TYR A 295 8.48 36.12 -6.95
N ASP A 296 7.29 36.32 -7.47
CA ASP A 296 6.21 35.32 -7.39
C ASP A 296 6.61 33.95 -8.04
N ILE A 297 7.36 34.00 -9.14
CA ILE A 297 7.93 32.80 -9.77
C ILE A 297 9.02 32.17 -8.91
N MET A 298 9.88 32.96 -8.31
CA MET A 298 10.91 32.43 -7.40
C MET A 298 10.27 31.75 -6.20
N ASP A 299 9.26 32.38 -5.59
CA ASP A 299 8.50 31.82 -4.48
C ASP A 299 7.76 30.52 -4.90
N TYR A 300 7.15 30.53 -6.09
CA TYR A 300 6.51 29.34 -6.65
C TYR A 300 7.51 28.20 -6.86
N SER A 301 8.68 28.50 -7.44
CA SER A 301 9.76 27.52 -7.64
C SER A 301 10.27 26.94 -6.33
N GLN A 302 10.45 27.80 -5.31
CA GLN A 302 10.86 27.34 -3.98
C GLN A 302 9.81 26.46 -3.33
N ALA A 303 8.54 26.87 -3.38
CA ALA A 303 7.43 26.08 -2.84
C ALA A 303 7.32 24.71 -3.52
N LEU A 304 7.51 24.61 -4.84
CA LEU A 304 7.57 23.36 -5.56
C LEU A 304 8.75 22.48 -5.11
N GLN A 305 9.94 23.07 -4.95
CA GLN A 305 11.12 22.34 -4.51
C GLN A 305 10.97 21.78 -3.08
N GLU A 306 10.36 22.55 -2.19
CA GLU A 306 10.06 22.09 -0.82
C GLU A 306 9.08 20.91 -0.83
N ARG A 307 8.02 21.00 -1.64
CA ARG A 307 7.04 19.91 -1.78
C ARG A 307 7.66 18.67 -2.40
N PHE A 308 8.48 18.84 -3.42
CA PHE A 308 9.22 17.75 -4.03
C PHE A 308 10.13 17.04 -3.04
N THR A 309 10.85 17.79 -2.22
CA THR A 309 11.73 17.24 -1.18
C THR A 309 10.92 16.42 -0.15
N LYS A 310 9.75 16.93 0.28
CA LYS A 310 8.83 16.20 1.16
C LYS A 310 8.30 14.93 0.50
N TYR A 311 7.88 15.01 -0.77
CA TYR A 311 7.42 13.85 -1.54
C TYR A 311 8.48 12.76 -1.61
N LYS A 312 9.71 13.14 -1.99
CA LYS A 312 10.84 12.22 -2.06
C LYS A 312 11.11 11.55 -0.71
N TRP A 313 11.08 12.33 0.37
CA TRP A 313 11.27 11.82 1.72
C TRP A 313 10.19 10.77 2.09
N PHE A 314 8.90 11.05 1.83
CA PHE A 314 7.82 10.09 2.08
C PHE A 314 7.98 8.80 1.27
N MET A 315 8.41 8.92 0.02
CA MET A 315 8.64 7.74 -0.83
C MET A 315 9.85 6.91 -0.36
N GLU A 316 10.90 7.54 0.10
CA GLU A 316 12.05 6.86 0.72
C GLU A 316 11.63 6.14 2.02
N GLN A 317 10.80 6.75 2.85
CA GLN A 317 10.25 6.11 4.05
C GLN A 317 9.35 4.93 3.69
N TYR A 318 8.46 5.08 2.70
CA TYR A 318 7.64 3.97 2.18
C TYR A 318 8.50 2.76 1.80
N VAL A 319 9.54 2.99 1.01
CA VAL A 319 10.47 1.92 0.57
C VAL A 319 11.19 1.29 1.77
N SER A 320 11.65 2.12 2.71
CA SER A 320 12.33 1.65 3.93
C SER A 320 11.43 0.74 4.75
N PHE A 321 10.20 1.16 5.07
CA PHE A 321 9.24 0.36 5.82
C PHE A 321 8.84 -0.92 5.10
N MET A 322 8.65 -0.88 3.78
CA MET A 322 8.32 -2.07 3.00
C MET A 322 9.47 -3.07 2.96
N ASN A 323 10.71 -2.61 2.88
CA ASN A 323 11.89 -3.47 2.95
C ASN A 323 12.02 -4.10 4.33
N GLU A 324 11.90 -3.31 5.40
CA GLU A 324 11.93 -3.81 6.77
C GLU A 324 10.80 -4.84 7.02
N TYR A 325 9.60 -4.56 6.57
CA TYR A 325 8.47 -5.50 6.63
C TYR A 325 8.81 -6.83 5.93
N ASN A 326 9.34 -6.80 4.72
CA ASN A 326 9.68 -8.00 3.97
C ASN A 326 10.85 -8.74 4.62
N GLU A 327 11.89 -8.05 5.08
CA GLU A 327 13.03 -8.65 5.79
C GLU A 327 12.57 -9.34 7.09
N ASN A 328 11.72 -8.68 7.88
CA ASN A 328 11.20 -9.24 9.12
C ASN A 328 10.35 -10.51 8.88
N ILE A 329 9.50 -10.51 7.85
CA ILE A 329 8.78 -11.72 7.45
C ILE A 329 9.77 -12.85 7.08
N MET A 330 10.78 -12.55 6.28
CA MET A 330 11.77 -13.56 5.88
C MET A 330 12.57 -14.10 7.06
N MET A 331 12.99 -13.25 8.00
CA MET A 331 13.69 -13.65 9.21
C MET A 331 12.83 -14.56 10.09
N MET A 332 11.58 -14.17 10.36
CA MET A 332 10.65 -14.98 11.16
C MET A 332 10.37 -16.34 10.54
N MET A 333 10.44 -16.42 9.22
CA MET A 333 10.23 -17.66 8.48
C MET A 333 11.48 -18.55 8.38
N GLY A 334 12.60 -18.17 9.01
CA GLY A 334 13.82 -18.95 9.08
C GLY A 334 14.61 -19.03 7.78
N ARG A 335 14.35 -18.14 6.83
CA ARG A 335 15.20 -17.97 5.63
C ARG A 335 16.37 -17.06 5.96
N LYS A 336 17.59 -17.58 5.88
CA LYS A 336 18.79 -16.75 5.86
C LYS A 336 18.75 -15.86 4.63
N GLN A 337 18.89 -14.55 4.83
CA GLN A 337 19.15 -13.61 3.73
C GLN A 337 20.29 -14.16 2.85
N SER A 338 20.01 -14.37 1.57
CA SER A 338 21.07 -14.42 0.58
C SER A 338 21.74 -13.04 0.59
N SER A 339 23.05 -13.04 0.84
CA SER A 339 23.92 -11.89 1.03
C SER A 339 23.49 -10.66 0.22
N LYS A 340 23.36 -9.53 0.94
CA LYS A 340 23.18 -8.18 0.38
C LYS A 340 24.01 -8.03 -0.88
N SER A 341 23.37 -7.74 -1.99
CA SER A 341 24.05 -7.06 -3.09
C SER A 341 24.61 -5.75 -2.53
N GLU A 342 25.93 -5.59 -2.54
CA GLU A 342 26.58 -4.33 -2.18
C GLU A 342 25.87 -3.18 -2.91
N PRO A 343 25.56 -2.08 -2.21
CA PRO A 343 25.03 -0.92 -2.89
C PRO A 343 26.01 -0.48 -3.99
N PRO A 344 25.55 -0.05 -5.15
CA PRO A 344 26.40 0.37 -6.23
C PRO A 344 27.38 1.42 -5.72
N LYS A 345 28.68 1.14 -5.83
CA LYS A 345 29.73 2.07 -5.42
C LYS A 345 29.53 3.38 -6.16
N SER A 346 29.39 4.46 -5.39
CA SER A 346 29.31 5.82 -5.92
C SER A 346 30.41 6.02 -6.97
N PRO A 347 30.12 6.60 -8.13
CA PRO A 347 31.14 6.91 -9.12
C PRO A 347 32.19 7.80 -8.50
N LYS A 348 33.47 7.38 -8.63
CA LYS A 348 34.58 8.17 -8.17
C LYS A 348 34.59 9.50 -8.93
N PRO A 349 34.81 10.63 -8.25
CA PRO A 349 34.95 11.91 -8.94
C PRO A 349 36.11 11.86 -9.95
N PRO A 350 35.97 12.50 -11.12
CA PRO A 350 37.03 12.53 -12.11
C PRO A 350 38.30 13.14 -11.52
N LYS A 351 39.44 12.46 -11.75
CA LYS A 351 40.75 13.00 -11.37
C LYS A 351 40.97 14.31 -12.11
N GLN A 352 41.12 15.41 -11.39
CA GLN A 352 41.67 16.64 -11.95
C GLN A 352 43.14 16.34 -12.37
N GLU A 353 43.35 16.27 -13.65
CA GLU A 353 44.71 16.37 -14.20
C GLU A 353 45.21 17.80 -13.93
N ARG A 354 46.26 17.93 -13.12
CA ARG A 354 47.03 19.15 -13.01
C ARG A 354 47.87 19.23 -14.26
N GLU A 355 47.55 20.20 -15.12
CA GLU A 355 48.51 20.66 -16.11
C GLU A 355 49.65 21.39 -15.36
N GLU A 356 50.88 20.92 -15.62
CA GLU A 356 52.10 21.64 -15.29
C GLU A 356 52.41 22.70 -16.32
#